data_1e0ca81bcd6829191d6522137941c650
#
_entry.id   1e0ca81bcd6829191d6522137941c650
#
_cell.length_a   1.000
_cell.length_b   1.000
_cell.length_c   1.000
_cell.angle_alpha   90.00
_cell.angle_beta   90.00
_cell.angle_gamma   90.00
#
_symmetry.space_group_name_H-M   'P 1'
#
loop_
_entity.id
_entity.type
_entity.pdbx_description
1 polymer ?
#
loop_
_entity_poly.entity_id
_entity_poly.type
_entity_poly.pdbx_seq_one_letter_code
_entity_poly.pdbx_strand_id
1 'polypeptide(L)'
;IEDADVLSGWNSEGYDIPYTVGRILKTLSKDDARQLCLWNLPPRKRKFERFGNEEVTYDLIGRVHLDYMQLYRKYTYEERHSYSLDAISNMELGEMKTPYEGTLDSLYNADFRTFIEYNRQDVMLIARLDEKLKFLDLANVLAHSNTVLLQTTMGAVAVTEQAIINET
;
A
#
# COMPACT_ATOMS: atom_id res chain seq x y z
N ILE A 1 -3.93 -13.48 -3.80
CA ILE A 1 -3.25 -12.65 -4.83
C ILE A 1 -3.54 -13.18 -6.27
N GLU A 2 -4.42 -14.15 -6.44
CA GLU A 2 -4.50 -14.91 -7.70
C GLU A 2 -4.74 -14.06 -8.94
N ASP A 3 -5.47 -12.95 -8.86
CA ASP A 3 -5.81 -12.14 -10.04
C ASP A 3 -5.78 -10.62 -9.77
N ALA A 4 -4.96 -10.16 -8.84
CA ALA A 4 -4.86 -8.74 -8.53
C ALA A 4 -3.81 -8.05 -9.40
N ASP A 5 -4.22 -7.11 -10.24
CA ASP A 5 -3.33 -6.24 -11.02
C ASP A 5 -2.74 -5.14 -10.16
N VAL A 6 -3.53 -4.60 -9.23
CA VAL A 6 -3.14 -3.53 -8.31
C VAL A 6 -3.27 -4.02 -6.87
N LEU A 7 -2.23 -3.82 -6.11
CA LEU A 7 -2.18 -4.05 -4.67
C LEU A 7 -2.14 -2.71 -3.95
N SER A 8 -2.94 -2.57 -2.92
CA SER A 8 -2.92 -1.37 -2.08
C SER A 8 -3.05 -1.75 -0.60
N GLY A 9 -2.58 -0.87 0.26
CA GLY A 9 -2.64 -1.03 1.70
C GLY A 9 -2.16 0.23 2.40
N TRP A 10 -2.38 0.32 3.71
CA TRP A 10 -1.92 1.45 4.49
C TRP A 10 -0.50 1.23 5.01
N ASN A 11 0.46 2.01 4.55
CA ASN A 11 1.88 1.82 4.85
C ASN A 11 2.42 0.45 4.40
N SER A 12 1.81 -0.12 3.39
CA SER A 12 2.11 -1.47 2.93
C SER A 12 3.49 -1.58 2.27
N GLU A 13 4.01 -0.48 1.70
CA GLU A 13 5.38 -0.42 1.17
C GLU A 13 6.43 -0.59 2.27
N GLY A 14 6.20 0.02 3.43
CA GLY A 14 7.13 -0.04 4.56
C GLY A 14 6.95 -1.26 5.46
N TYR A 15 5.82 -1.94 5.41
CA TYR A 15 5.55 -3.03 6.34
C TYR A 15 5.05 -4.33 5.66
N ASP A 16 3.88 -4.32 5.05
CA ASP A 16 3.21 -5.56 4.61
C ASP A 16 4.00 -6.30 3.53
N ILE A 17 4.50 -5.57 2.53
CA ILE A 17 5.27 -6.16 1.42
C ILE A 17 6.60 -6.73 1.90
N PRO A 18 7.49 -5.96 2.58
CA PRO A 18 8.75 -6.51 3.05
C PRO A 18 8.57 -7.62 4.09
N TYR A 19 7.58 -7.51 4.97
CA TYR A 19 7.28 -8.56 5.95
C TYR A 19 6.84 -9.84 5.25
N THR A 20 5.88 -9.77 4.33
CA THR A 20 5.33 -10.94 3.63
C THR A 20 6.42 -11.65 2.82
N VAL A 21 7.17 -10.91 1.99
CA VAL A 21 8.27 -11.49 1.20
C VAL A 21 9.34 -12.08 2.11
N GLY A 22 9.76 -11.34 3.14
CA GLY A 22 10.76 -11.80 4.10
C GLY A 22 10.31 -13.05 4.86
N ARG A 23 9.02 -13.11 5.23
CA ARG A 23 8.45 -14.27 5.92
C ARG A 23 8.40 -15.50 5.04
N ILE A 24 7.97 -15.37 3.78
CA ILE A 24 7.97 -16.47 2.80
C ILE A 24 9.40 -16.99 2.58
N LEU A 25 10.36 -16.10 2.35
CA LEU A 25 11.76 -16.48 2.14
C LEU A 25 12.38 -17.19 3.36
N LYS A 26 11.91 -16.88 4.57
CA LYS A 26 12.41 -17.49 5.82
C LYS A 26 11.74 -18.81 6.15
N THR A 27 10.44 -18.97 5.89
CA THR A 27 9.64 -20.12 6.37
C THR A 27 9.28 -21.12 5.28
N LEU A 28 9.30 -20.70 4.03
CA LEU A 28 9.02 -21.52 2.85
C LEU A 28 10.26 -21.54 1.95
N SER A 29 10.09 -21.25 0.66
CA SER A 29 11.19 -21.27 -0.30
C SER A 29 11.26 -20.00 -1.16
N LYS A 30 12.35 -19.89 -1.96
CA LYS A 30 12.46 -18.84 -2.97
C LYS A 30 11.44 -19.02 -4.11
N ASP A 31 11.08 -20.24 -4.40
CA ASP A 31 10.11 -20.55 -5.45
C ASP A 31 8.69 -20.17 -5.02
N ASP A 32 8.36 -20.32 -3.74
CA ASP A 32 7.10 -19.82 -3.18
C ASP A 32 7.02 -18.28 -3.24
N ALA A 33 8.13 -17.60 -2.99
CA ALA A 33 8.18 -16.13 -3.10
C ALA A 33 7.93 -15.64 -4.54
N ARG A 34 8.29 -16.41 -5.56
CA ARG A 34 8.01 -16.09 -6.97
C ARG A 34 6.52 -16.09 -7.31
N GLN A 35 5.70 -16.84 -6.55
CA GLN A 35 4.25 -16.86 -6.74
C GLN A 35 3.58 -15.51 -6.40
N LEU A 36 4.27 -14.62 -5.68
CA LEU A 36 3.79 -13.26 -5.47
C LEU A 36 3.88 -12.38 -6.73
N CYS A 37 4.69 -12.77 -7.70
CA CYS A 37 4.92 -12.06 -8.94
C CYS A 37 4.26 -12.78 -10.12
N LEU A 38 4.02 -12.06 -11.22
CA LEU A 38 3.64 -12.68 -12.48
C LEU A 38 4.87 -13.32 -13.16
N TRP A 39 4.59 -14.22 -14.10
CA TRP A 39 5.60 -14.92 -14.93
C TRP A 39 6.66 -15.67 -14.12
N ASN A 40 6.33 -16.04 -12.88
CA ASN A 40 7.26 -16.76 -11.99
C ASN A 40 8.60 -16.04 -11.76
N LEU A 41 8.61 -14.71 -11.82
CA LEU A 41 9.78 -13.88 -11.54
C LEU A 41 9.95 -13.67 -10.04
N PRO A 42 11.20 -13.54 -9.53
CA PRO A 42 11.41 -13.26 -8.11
C PRO A 42 11.01 -11.82 -7.78
N PRO A 43 10.51 -11.56 -6.55
CA PRO A 43 10.34 -10.20 -6.06
C PRO A 43 11.67 -9.44 -6.09
N ARG A 44 11.68 -8.24 -6.66
CA ARG A 44 12.89 -7.42 -6.79
C ARG A 44 13.07 -6.54 -5.57
N LYS A 45 14.16 -6.78 -4.83
CA LYS A 45 14.51 -5.98 -3.67
C LYS A 45 14.84 -4.53 -4.11
N ARG A 46 14.22 -3.55 -3.46
CA ARG A 46 14.43 -2.13 -3.68
C ARG A 46 14.70 -1.43 -2.35
N LYS A 47 15.65 -0.50 -2.35
CA LYS A 47 15.89 0.41 -1.24
C LYS A 47 15.16 1.73 -1.52
N PHE A 48 14.63 2.32 -0.48
CA PHE A 48 14.02 3.65 -0.54
C PHE A 48 14.33 4.42 0.74
N GLU A 49 14.38 5.72 0.65
CA GLU A 49 14.62 6.58 1.79
C GLU A 49 13.29 7.00 2.41
N ARG A 50 13.20 6.86 3.73
CA ARG A 50 12.04 7.29 4.50
C ARG A 50 12.48 7.93 5.80
N PHE A 51 12.06 9.20 6.02
CA PHE A 51 12.45 9.97 7.21
C PHE A 51 13.96 9.98 7.49
N GLY A 52 14.79 10.05 6.43
CA GLY A 52 16.24 10.02 6.54
C GLY A 52 16.84 8.64 6.82
N ASN A 53 16.05 7.58 6.85
CA ASN A 53 16.51 6.20 7.00
C ASN A 53 16.34 5.42 5.68
N GLU A 54 17.35 4.60 5.37
CA GLU A 54 17.26 3.67 4.25
C GLU A 54 16.41 2.45 4.68
N GLU A 55 15.28 2.27 4.03
CA GLU A 55 14.38 1.14 4.22
C GLU A 55 14.42 0.20 3.01
N VAL A 56 13.97 -1.02 3.19
CA VAL A 56 13.93 -2.05 2.16
C VAL A 56 12.51 -2.47 1.91
N THR A 57 12.13 -2.49 0.65
CA THR A 57 10.87 -3.09 0.18
C THR A 57 11.12 -4.01 -1.01
N TYR A 58 10.06 -4.54 -1.60
CA TYR A 58 10.13 -5.39 -2.78
C TYR A 58 9.11 -4.97 -3.82
N ASP A 59 9.55 -4.87 -5.08
CA ASP A 59 8.64 -4.75 -6.20
C ASP A 59 8.16 -6.16 -6.59
N LEU A 60 6.86 -6.35 -6.61
CA LEU A 60 6.21 -7.57 -7.06
C LEU A 60 6.02 -7.49 -8.57
N ILE A 61 6.92 -8.13 -9.32
CA ILE A 61 7.01 -8.00 -10.78
C ILE A 61 5.68 -8.42 -11.45
N GLY A 62 5.19 -7.55 -12.35
CA GLY A 62 3.92 -7.74 -13.06
C GLY A 62 2.70 -7.25 -12.32
N ARG A 63 2.84 -6.82 -11.07
CA ARG A 63 1.76 -6.22 -10.26
C ARG A 63 2.12 -4.79 -9.90
N VAL A 64 1.15 -3.92 -9.91
CA VAL A 64 1.32 -2.54 -9.44
C VAL A 64 1.05 -2.50 -7.95
N HIS A 65 1.95 -1.89 -7.18
CA HIS A 65 1.72 -1.61 -5.77
C HIS A 65 1.62 -0.11 -5.56
N LEU A 66 0.48 0.35 -5.03
CA LEU A 66 0.21 1.74 -4.66
C LEU A 66 -0.11 1.80 -3.16
N ASP A 67 0.84 2.26 -2.36
CA ASP A 67 0.61 2.47 -0.92
C ASP A 67 -0.41 3.59 -0.70
N TYR A 68 -1.57 3.25 -0.11
CA TYR A 68 -2.67 4.20 0.05
C TYR A 68 -2.33 5.37 0.98
N MET A 69 -1.49 5.16 1.98
CA MET A 69 -1.00 6.25 2.82
C MET A 69 -0.17 7.26 2.01
N GLN A 70 0.63 6.78 1.05
CA GLN A 70 1.41 7.66 0.17
C GLN A 70 0.49 8.39 -0.83
N LEU A 71 -0.53 7.73 -1.38
CA LEU A 71 -1.55 8.39 -2.20
C LEU A 71 -2.27 9.48 -1.41
N TYR A 72 -2.68 9.18 -0.18
CA TYR A 72 -3.32 10.14 0.71
C TYR A 72 -2.42 11.36 0.94
N ARG A 73 -1.15 11.15 1.27
CA ARG A 73 -0.18 12.24 1.46
C ARG A 73 0.03 13.08 0.20
N LYS A 74 0.06 12.43 -0.96
CA LYS A 74 0.30 13.09 -2.23
C LYS A 74 -0.87 13.97 -2.67
N TYR A 75 -2.10 13.48 -2.53
CA TYR A 75 -3.29 14.15 -3.05
C TYR A 75 -4.05 14.97 -2.01
N THR A 76 -3.61 14.96 -0.75
CA THR A 76 -4.15 15.82 0.30
C THR A 76 -3.18 16.97 0.56
N TYR A 77 -3.64 18.19 0.36
CA TYR A 77 -2.81 19.41 0.48
C TYR A 77 -2.57 19.84 1.93
N GLU A 78 -3.39 19.37 2.85
CA GLU A 78 -3.29 19.72 4.26
C GLU A 78 -2.38 18.74 5.01
N GLU A 79 -1.43 19.28 5.75
CA GLU A 79 -0.64 18.46 6.67
C GLU A 79 -1.51 17.93 7.81
N ARG A 80 -1.32 16.67 8.18
CA ARG A 80 -2.02 15.99 9.25
C ARG A 80 -1.10 15.79 10.45
N HIS A 81 -1.63 15.93 11.65
CA HIS A 81 -0.88 15.66 12.88
C HIS A 81 -0.46 14.18 12.99
N SER A 82 -1.24 13.28 12.41
CA SER A 82 -0.95 11.85 12.36
C SER A 82 -1.45 11.25 11.06
N TYR A 83 -0.65 10.35 10.49
CA TYR A 83 -0.98 9.56 9.30
C TYR A 83 -1.25 8.09 9.68
N SER A 84 -1.62 7.79 10.92
CA SER A 84 -2.12 6.45 11.27
C SER A 84 -3.47 6.19 10.58
N LEU A 85 -3.73 4.95 10.22
CA LEU A 85 -5.02 4.56 9.61
C LEU A 85 -6.20 5.00 10.47
N ASP A 86 -6.09 4.83 11.79
CA ASP A 86 -7.13 5.22 12.75
C ASP A 86 -7.42 6.73 12.72
N ALA A 87 -6.36 7.56 12.75
CA ALA A 87 -6.52 9.02 12.73
C ALA A 87 -7.17 9.50 11.43
N ILE A 88 -6.72 8.94 10.29
CA ILE A 88 -7.25 9.33 8.98
C ILE A 88 -8.68 8.80 8.77
N SER A 89 -8.95 7.55 9.17
CA SER A 89 -10.31 7.00 9.07
C SER A 89 -11.30 7.76 9.94
N ASN A 90 -10.91 8.13 11.15
CA ASN A 90 -11.77 8.97 12.01
C ASN A 90 -12.04 10.34 11.37
N MET A 91 -11.03 10.96 10.81
CA MET A 91 -11.17 12.29 10.18
C MET A 91 -12.01 12.23 8.90
N GLU A 92 -11.75 11.28 8.05
CA GLU A 92 -12.39 11.19 6.74
C GLU A 92 -13.76 10.50 6.76
N LEU A 93 -13.91 9.45 7.57
CA LEU A 93 -15.11 8.63 7.60
C LEU A 93 -15.94 8.82 8.87
N GLY A 94 -15.37 9.40 9.93
CA GLY A 94 -15.95 9.37 11.28
C GLY A 94 -15.90 7.98 11.92
N GLU A 95 -15.10 7.09 11.37
CA GLU A 95 -14.97 5.71 11.83
C GLU A 95 -13.61 5.47 12.49
N MET A 96 -13.61 4.71 13.57
CA MET A 96 -12.41 4.34 14.31
C MET A 96 -12.19 2.83 14.22
N LYS A 97 -10.96 2.40 14.46
CA LYS A 97 -10.64 0.99 14.65
C LYS A 97 -11.40 0.41 15.83
N THR A 98 -11.67 -0.88 15.78
CA THR A 98 -12.24 -1.59 16.92
C THR A 98 -11.28 -1.49 18.12
N PRO A 99 -11.68 -0.93 19.25
CA PRO A 99 -10.81 -0.88 20.42
C PRO A 99 -10.55 -2.31 20.94
N TYR A 100 -9.32 -2.57 21.34
CA TYR A 100 -8.94 -3.80 22.03
C TYR A 100 -8.03 -3.48 23.22
N GLU A 101 -8.03 -4.32 24.22
CA GLU A 101 -7.17 -4.18 25.38
C GLU A 101 -5.87 -4.96 25.23
N GLY A 102 -4.75 -4.37 25.63
CA GLY A 102 -3.44 -5.01 25.59
C GLY A 102 -2.69 -4.86 24.27
N THR A 103 -1.95 -5.88 23.87
CA THR A 103 -1.17 -5.93 22.64
C THR A 103 -1.83 -6.83 21.60
N LEU A 104 -1.46 -6.67 20.31
CA LEU A 104 -1.94 -7.57 19.24
C LEU A 104 -1.56 -9.04 19.49
N ASP A 105 -0.39 -9.28 20.10
CA ASP A 105 0.04 -10.63 20.47
C ASP A 105 -0.85 -11.22 21.58
N SER A 106 -1.26 -10.39 22.57
CA SER A 106 -2.18 -10.83 23.61
C SER A 106 -3.56 -11.12 23.02
N LEU A 107 -4.04 -10.29 22.10
CA LEU A 107 -5.31 -10.49 21.41
C LEU A 107 -5.28 -11.77 20.56
N TYR A 108 -4.20 -11.99 19.79
CA TYR A 108 -4.02 -13.20 19.00
C TYR A 108 -4.12 -14.48 19.84
N ASN A 109 -3.50 -14.48 21.02
CA ASN A 109 -3.49 -15.66 21.90
C ASN A 109 -4.77 -15.84 22.73
N ALA A 110 -5.42 -14.73 23.13
CA ALA A 110 -6.59 -14.76 24.00
C ALA A 110 -7.92 -14.87 23.23
N ASP A 111 -8.04 -14.13 22.11
CA ASP A 111 -9.25 -14.10 21.28
C ASP A 111 -8.89 -13.96 19.80
N PHE A 112 -8.55 -15.08 19.18
CA PHE A 112 -8.19 -15.16 17.77
C PHE A 112 -9.29 -14.67 16.83
N ARG A 113 -10.56 -14.83 17.22
CA ARG A 113 -11.68 -14.36 16.41
C ARG A 113 -11.69 -12.83 16.33
N THR A 114 -11.62 -12.18 17.49
CA THR A 114 -11.54 -10.69 17.54
C THR A 114 -10.29 -10.18 16.83
N PHE A 115 -9.15 -10.88 16.90
CA PHE A 115 -7.95 -10.55 16.14
C PHE A 115 -8.21 -10.57 14.62
N ILE A 116 -8.91 -11.57 14.09
CA ILE A 116 -9.27 -11.64 12.67
C ILE A 116 -10.25 -10.52 12.29
N GLU A 117 -11.25 -10.27 13.11
CA GLU A 117 -12.22 -9.18 12.88
C GLU A 117 -11.52 -7.81 12.84
N TYR A 118 -10.57 -7.58 13.74
CA TYR A 118 -9.74 -6.39 13.76
C TYR A 118 -8.97 -6.20 12.45
N ASN A 119 -8.24 -7.23 12.00
CA ASN A 119 -7.49 -7.15 10.74
C ASN A 119 -8.41 -6.94 9.53
N ARG A 120 -9.58 -7.58 9.53
CA ARG A 120 -10.59 -7.39 8.48
C ARG A 120 -11.09 -5.94 8.45
N GLN A 121 -11.33 -5.34 9.60
CA GLN A 121 -11.77 -3.96 9.68
C GLN A 121 -10.71 -3.00 9.12
N ASP A 122 -9.43 -3.19 9.40
CA ASP A 122 -8.36 -2.37 8.85
C ASP A 122 -8.38 -2.37 7.30
N VAL A 123 -8.59 -3.53 6.69
CA VAL A 123 -8.73 -3.64 5.23
C VAL A 123 -9.99 -2.93 4.73
N MET A 124 -11.11 -3.08 5.43
CA MET A 124 -12.37 -2.43 5.05
C MET A 124 -12.30 -0.90 5.19
N LEU A 125 -11.57 -0.38 6.17
CA LEU A 125 -11.37 1.07 6.30
C LEU A 125 -10.63 1.66 5.08
N ILE A 126 -9.64 0.96 4.54
CA ILE A 126 -8.92 1.39 3.34
C ILE A 126 -9.86 1.40 2.13
N ALA A 127 -10.67 0.36 1.96
CA ALA A 127 -11.65 0.30 0.88
C ALA A 127 -12.65 1.47 0.96
N ARG A 128 -13.18 1.77 2.15
CA ARG A 128 -14.10 2.90 2.37
C ARG A 128 -13.43 4.26 2.17
N LEU A 129 -12.16 4.38 2.55
CA LEU A 129 -11.38 5.59 2.26
C LEU A 129 -11.29 5.81 0.75
N ASP A 130 -11.00 4.77 -0.03
CA ASP A 130 -10.92 4.89 -1.48
C ASP A 130 -12.29 5.09 -2.12
N GLU A 131 -13.36 4.48 -1.62
CA GLU A 131 -14.73 4.76 -2.06
C GLU A 131 -15.09 6.26 -1.93
N LYS A 132 -14.62 6.92 -0.87
CA LYS A 132 -14.84 8.35 -0.64
C LYS A 132 -13.88 9.24 -1.42
N LEU A 133 -12.59 8.95 -1.37
CA LEU A 133 -11.52 9.84 -1.84
C LEU A 133 -11.14 9.60 -3.31
N LYS A 134 -11.37 8.40 -3.82
CA LYS A 134 -11.12 8.02 -5.23
C LYS A 134 -9.67 8.22 -5.68
N PHE A 135 -8.70 8.02 -4.80
CA PHE A 135 -7.29 8.27 -5.13
C PHE A 135 -6.70 7.22 -6.08
N LEU A 136 -7.19 5.98 -6.03
CA LEU A 136 -6.81 4.96 -7.02
C LEU A 136 -7.37 5.32 -8.41
N ASP A 137 -8.62 5.77 -8.49
CA ASP A 137 -9.21 6.25 -9.74
C ASP A 137 -8.46 7.47 -10.27
N LEU A 138 -8.11 8.41 -9.40
CA LEU A 138 -7.33 9.60 -9.76
C LEU A 138 -5.95 9.21 -10.32
N ALA A 139 -5.23 8.30 -9.66
CA ALA A 139 -3.96 7.80 -10.16
C ALA A 139 -4.11 7.15 -11.54
N ASN A 140 -5.18 6.38 -11.75
CA ASN A 140 -5.47 5.74 -13.03
C ASN A 140 -5.75 6.77 -14.14
N VAL A 141 -6.57 7.78 -13.86
CA VAL A 141 -6.83 8.89 -14.82
C VAL A 141 -5.54 9.62 -15.17
N LEU A 142 -4.69 9.92 -14.18
CA LEU A 142 -3.40 10.58 -14.41
C LEU A 142 -2.46 9.72 -15.27
N ALA A 143 -2.43 8.40 -15.03
CA ALA A 143 -1.63 7.48 -15.84
C ALA A 143 -2.08 7.48 -17.30
N HIS A 144 -3.38 7.37 -17.54
CA HIS A 144 -3.95 7.38 -18.89
C HIS A 144 -3.73 8.73 -19.61
N SER A 145 -4.03 9.84 -18.94
CA SER A 145 -3.91 11.18 -19.53
C SER A 145 -2.48 11.53 -19.93
N ASN A 146 -1.50 11.01 -19.21
CA ASN A 146 -0.07 11.30 -19.46
C ASN A 146 0.67 10.15 -20.14
N THR A 147 0.00 9.06 -20.49
CA THR A 147 0.60 7.88 -21.13
C THR A 147 1.77 7.31 -20.31
N VAL A 148 1.61 7.22 -18.99
CA VAL A 148 2.60 6.67 -18.07
C VAL A 148 2.08 5.40 -17.38
N LEU A 149 2.99 4.60 -16.81
CA LEU A 149 2.59 3.48 -15.98
C LEU A 149 1.94 3.97 -14.69
N LEU A 150 0.99 3.20 -14.16
CA LEU A 150 0.23 3.56 -12.96
C LEU A 150 1.15 3.87 -11.76
N GLN A 151 2.21 3.10 -11.53
CA GLN A 151 3.19 3.37 -10.49
C GLN A 151 4.00 4.65 -10.71
N THR A 152 4.18 5.09 -11.97
CA THR A 152 4.90 6.32 -12.30
C THR A 152 4.14 7.54 -11.81
N THR A 153 2.82 7.44 -11.65
CA THR A 153 1.98 8.54 -11.13
C THR A 153 2.39 8.98 -9.73
N MET A 154 3.13 8.17 -8.98
CA MET A 154 3.67 8.56 -7.68
C MET A 154 4.80 9.58 -7.77
N GLY A 155 5.49 9.68 -8.92
CA GLY A 155 6.57 10.66 -9.19
C GLY A 155 6.07 11.84 -10.02
N ALA A 156 5.95 13.03 -9.42
CA ALA A 156 5.44 14.22 -10.13
C ALA A 156 6.32 14.61 -11.33
N VAL A 157 7.64 14.55 -11.17
CA VAL A 157 8.61 14.90 -12.23
C VAL A 157 8.44 14.01 -13.46
N ALA A 158 8.40 12.68 -13.26
CA ALA A 158 8.28 11.73 -14.37
C ALA A 158 6.93 11.88 -15.13
N VAL A 159 5.85 12.20 -14.43
CA VAL A 159 4.55 12.50 -15.07
C VAL A 159 4.62 13.78 -15.88
N THR A 160 5.24 14.83 -15.34
CA THR A 160 5.37 16.12 -16.06
C THR A 160 6.27 15.99 -17.27
N GLU A 161 7.40 15.28 -17.18
CA GLU A 161 8.29 15.01 -18.31
C GLU A 161 7.54 14.31 -19.45
N GLN A 162 6.77 13.27 -19.11
CA GLN A 162 6.01 12.54 -20.12
C GLN A 162 4.89 13.39 -20.72
N ALA A 163 4.22 14.21 -19.93
CA ALA A 163 3.20 15.14 -20.42
C ALA A 163 3.78 16.12 -21.44
N ILE A 164 4.98 16.67 -21.19
CA ILE A 164 5.67 17.57 -22.12
C ILE A 164 6.04 16.83 -23.41
N ILE A 165 6.53 15.58 -23.31
CA ILE A 165 6.89 14.77 -24.47
C ILE A 165 5.66 14.47 -25.34
N ASN A 166 4.50 14.25 -24.75
CA ASN A 166 3.27 13.97 -25.49
C ASN A 166 2.74 15.18 -26.25
N GLU A 167 3.10 16.41 -25.87
CA GLU A 167 2.68 17.66 -26.50
C GLU A 167 3.64 18.14 -27.61
N THR A 168 4.82 17.53 -27.70
CA THR A 168 5.84 17.86 -28.72
C THR A 168 5.81 16.92 -29.89
#